data_e674e788899ae79bfa04606de55c21fb
#
_entry.id   e674e788899ae79bfa04606de55c21fb
#
_cell.length_a   1.000
_cell.length_b   1.000
_cell.length_c   1.000
_cell.angle_alpha   90.00
_cell.angle_beta   90.00
_cell.angle_gamma   90.00
#
_symmetry.space_group_name_H-M   'P 1'
#
loop_
_entity.id
_entity.type
_entity.pdbx_description
1 polymer ?
#
loop_
_entity_poly.entity_id
_entity_poly.type
_entity_poly.pdbx_seq_one_letter_code
_entity_poly.pdbx_strand_id
1 'polypeptide(L)'
;MARGSVAIIGGGAAGLMTAVLLNGATVYDKNAKLGKKILVTGNGRCNLTNANLTADCYNHPDFVSRYLDKYGYDYQRELFEKLGVLLRVDDEGRVYPITNSARTVQDVLISNADCIFDSNQVHRIERDEVGYTVVTDNGRYHHDIVVVATGGGSDILDSFGIKKISPRASLVPIECLERYKSLDGVRVKCLATLYRDGEQIYRERGEVLFRKYGLSGICVMNMSAHIARDTEAKYRISLDILPDISLDTLTDMLSSRQADTALYALDGITVRNLSEVILGRAGVGVDDYESFVNRAREVAISLKSFDFTVTGTRPIEEGQVVSGGYSIDEVEDDLSISSMPNMYIIGEALDIDGLCGGYNLAWAWISASIVADSINAKI
;
A
#
# COMPACT_ATOMS: atom_id res chain seq x y z
N MET A 1 8.75 -6.90 40.82
CA MET A 1 8.47 -8.13 40.04
C MET A 1 9.45 -8.19 38.89
N ALA A 2 9.98 -9.35 38.53
CA ALA A 2 10.80 -9.46 37.32
C ALA A 2 9.93 -9.04 36.13
N ARG A 3 10.45 -8.17 35.21
CA ARG A 3 9.76 -7.84 33.96
C ARG A 3 9.48 -9.15 33.20
N GLY A 4 8.25 -9.34 32.74
CA GLY A 4 7.92 -10.46 31.87
C GLY A 4 8.76 -10.43 30.60
N SER A 5 9.28 -11.57 30.16
CA SER A 5 10.09 -11.68 28.94
C SER A 5 9.21 -11.53 27.69
N VAL A 6 9.62 -10.66 26.75
CA VAL A 6 8.86 -10.35 25.52
C VAL A 6 9.59 -10.90 24.31
N ALA A 7 8.90 -11.72 23.49
CA ALA A 7 9.34 -12.10 22.15
C ALA A 7 8.62 -11.28 21.09
N ILE A 8 9.35 -10.73 20.11
CA ILE A 8 8.82 -10.07 18.92
C ILE A 8 9.19 -10.94 17.71
N ILE A 9 8.18 -11.47 17.02
CA ILE A 9 8.37 -12.35 15.86
C ILE A 9 8.28 -11.52 14.59
N GLY A 10 9.42 -11.21 13.98
CA GLY A 10 9.58 -10.37 12.82
C GLY A 10 10.16 -9.00 13.17
N GLY A 11 11.35 -8.71 12.62
CA GLY A 11 12.08 -7.46 12.79
C GLY A 11 11.83 -6.46 11.63
N GLY A 12 10.61 -6.44 11.07
CA GLY A 12 10.14 -5.46 10.10
C GLY A 12 9.85 -4.10 10.72
N ALA A 13 9.08 -3.25 10.04
CA ALA A 13 8.74 -1.90 10.53
C ALA A 13 8.02 -1.96 11.89
N ALA A 14 6.93 -2.71 11.99
CA ALA A 14 6.15 -2.80 13.23
C ALA A 14 6.95 -3.44 14.38
N GLY A 15 7.60 -4.58 14.14
CA GLY A 15 8.38 -5.25 15.18
C GLY A 15 9.57 -4.44 15.67
N LEU A 16 10.28 -3.75 14.75
CA LEU A 16 11.41 -2.90 15.12
C LEU A 16 10.96 -1.67 15.94
N MET A 17 9.84 -1.04 15.56
CA MET A 17 9.26 0.05 16.35
C MET A 17 8.80 -0.45 17.73
N THR A 18 8.20 -1.65 17.82
CA THR A 18 7.86 -2.24 19.11
C THR A 18 9.10 -2.45 20.00
N ALA A 19 10.22 -2.91 19.40
CA ALA A 19 11.48 -3.06 20.12
C ALA A 19 12.07 -1.72 20.59
N VAL A 20 11.85 -0.63 19.85
CA VAL A 20 12.23 0.74 20.25
C VAL A 20 11.40 1.23 21.45
N LEU A 21 10.11 0.88 21.48
CA LEU A 21 9.17 1.34 22.51
C LEU A 21 9.17 0.49 23.77
N LEU A 22 9.70 -0.76 23.66
CA LEU A 22 9.88 -1.68 24.78
C LEU A 22 11.36 -1.83 25.10
N ASN A 23 11.70 -1.93 26.40
CA ASN A 23 13.08 -2.21 26.81
C ASN A 23 13.26 -3.70 27.08
N GLY A 24 14.32 -4.31 26.52
CA GLY A 24 14.74 -5.67 26.83
C GLY A 24 13.94 -6.78 26.13
N ALA A 25 13.30 -6.51 25.00
CA ALA A 25 12.62 -7.54 24.20
C ALA A 25 13.63 -8.40 23.40
N THR A 26 13.24 -9.64 23.05
CA THR A 26 13.98 -10.46 22.07
C THR A 26 13.28 -10.41 20.72
N VAL A 27 13.98 -9.96 19.67
CA VAL A 27 13.47 -9.89 18.30
C VAL A 27 14.00 -11.08 17.51
N TYR A 28 13.10 -11.90 16.98
CA TYR A 28 13.39 -13.01 16.07
C TYR A 28 13.09 -12.62 14.62
N ASP A 29 14.07 -12.72 13.74
CA ASP A 29 13.86 -12.51 12.29
C ASP A 29 14.72 -13.49 11.48
N LYS A 30 14.15 -14.04 10.41
CA LYS A 30 14.88 -14.91 9.47
C LYS A 30 16.00 -14.22 8.69
N ASN A 31 15.98 -12.91 8.62
CA ASN A 31 17.01 -12.13 7.96
C ASN A 31 18.12 -11.76 8.93
N ALA A 32 19.35 -11.69 8.42
CA ALA A 32 20.52 -11.27 9.17
C ALA A 32 20.53 -9.78 9.58
N LYS A 33 19.56 -8.99 9.11
CA LYS A 33 19.44 -7.56 9.43
C LYS A 33 17.98 -7.19 9.62
N LEU A 34 17.69 -6.43 10.67
CA LEU A 34 16.37 -5.86 10.97
C LEU A 34 15.97 -4.78 9.94
N GLY A 35 14.68 -4.59 9.75
CA GLY A 35 14.12 -3.50 8.94
C GLY A 35 14.38 -3.60 7.43
N LYS A 36 14.69 -4.78 6.88
CA LYS A 36 15.04 -4.96 5.46
C LYS A 36 13.98 -4.39 4.50
N LYS A 37 12.68 -4.59 4.78
CA LYS A 37 11.59 -4.06 3.94
C LYS A 37 11.51 -2.52 3.99
N ILE A 38 11.93 -1.87 5.06
CA ILE A 38 11.94 -0.40 5.17
C ILE A 38 12.75 0.22 4.03
N LEU A 39 13.89 -0.39 3.68
CA LEU A 39 14.85 0.12 2.67
C LEU A 39 14.25 0.29 1.28
N VAL A 40 13.21 -0.44 0.93
CA VAL A 40 12.58 -0.36 -0.40
C VAL A 40 11.33 0.52 -0.41
N THR A 41 10.85 0.98 0.76
CA THR A 41 9.67 1.83 0.85
C THR A 41 9.91 3.23 0.29
N GLY A 42 8.88 3.81 -0.33
CA GLY A 42 8.98 5.15 -0.92
C GLY A 42 10.10 5.29 -1.97
N ASN A 43 10.40 4.24 -2.75
CA ASN A 43 11.53 4.18 -3.68
C ASN A 43 12.87 4.44 -2.99
N GLY A 44 13.11 3.83 -1.83
CA GLY A 44 14.33 3.96 -1.04
C GLY A 44 14.41 5.23 -0.17
N ARG A 45 13.32 6.03 -0.13
CA ARG A 45 13.26 7.27 0.66
C ARG A 45 12.53 7.10 2.00
N CYS A 46 11.78 6.02 2.19
CA CYS A 46 10.89 5.74 3.32
C CYS A 46 9.78 6.80 3.46
N ASN A 47 8.63 6.57 2.83
CA ASN A 47 7.42 7.33 3.09
C ASN A 47 6.81 6.87 4.42
N LEU A 48 7.19 7.55 5.52
CA LEU A 48 6.94 7.15 6.90
C LEU A 48 5.46 7.16 7.29
N THR A 49 4.76 8.20 6.87
CA THR A 49 3.36 8.46 7.20
C THR A 49 2.80 9.50 6.24
N ASN A 50 1.59 9.98 6.50
CA ASN A 50 0.97 11.05 5.72
C ASN A 50 0.40 12.13 6.66
N ALA A 51 0.61 13.40 6.34
CA ALA A 51 0.04 14.51 7.10
C ALA A 51 -1.50 14.56 7.01
N ASN A 52 -2.06 13.96 5.95
CA ASN A 52 -3.49 13.80 5.73
C ASN A 52 -3.98 12.39 6.15
N LEU A 53 -3.41 11.82 7.21
CA LEU A 53 -3.74 10.49 7.70
C LEU A 53 -5.19 10.43 8.18
N THR A 54 -6.01 9.63 7.48
CA THR A 54 -7.42 9.38 7.83
C THR A 54 -7.74 7.89 7.77
N ALA A 55 -8.79 7.48 8.47
CA ALA A 55 -9.22 6.09 8.50
C ALA A 55 -9.68 5.57 7.11
N ASP A 56 -10.25 6.43 6.29
CA ASP A 56 -10.74 6.09 4.94
C ASP A 56 -9.64 5.62 3.98
N CYS A 57 -8.37 5.84 4.36
CA CYS A 57 -7.22 5.32 3.62
C CYS A 57 -6.95 3.83 3.83
N TYR A 58 -7.73 3.16 4.72
CA TYR A 58 -7.55 1.75 5.10
C TYR A 58 -8.77 0.90 4.74
N ASN A 59 -8.55 -0.39 4.62
CA ASN A 59 -9.60 -1.38 4.32
C ASN A 59 -10.63 -1.56 5.46
N HIS A 60 -10.27 -1.25 6.71
CA HIS A 60 -11.14 -1.30 7.89
C HIS A 60 -11.18 0.08 8.59
N PRO A 61 -11.85 1.09 8.00
CA PRO A 61 -11.81 2.46 8.50
C PRO A 61 -12.35 2.59 9.93
N ASP A 62 -13.46 1.91 10.27
CA ASP A 62 -14.05 1.96 11.60
C ASP A 62 -13.11 1.40 12.68
N PHE A 63 -12.33 0.38 12.35
CA PHE A 63 -11.34 -0.18 13.27
C PHE A 63 -10.16 0.77 13.47
N VAL A 64 -9.58 1.27 12.39
CA VAL A 64 -8.41 2.16 12.45
C VAL A 64 -8.74 3.51 13.09
N SER A 65 -9.95 4.04 12.87
CA SER A 65 -10.39 5.34 13.42
C SER A 65 -10.24 5.42 14.94
N ARG A 66 -10.42 4.30 15.66
CA ARG A 66 -10.32 4.22 17.14
C ARG A 66 -8.96 4.67 17.68
N TYR A 67 -7.92 4.62 16.84
CA TYR A 67 -6.53 4.85 17.26
C TYR A 67 -5.95 6.17 16.75
N LEU A 68 -6.56 6.81 15.75
CA LEU A 68 -5.98 7.97 15.09
C LEU A 68 -5.88 9.21 15.98
N ASP A 69 -6.81 9.41 16.91
CA ASP A 69 -6.77 10.53 17.86
C ASP A 69 -5.52 10.49 18.75
N LYS A 70 -5.10 9.27 19.16
CA LYS A 70 -3.95 9.10 20.04
C LYS A 70 -2.63 8.88 19.27
N TYR A 71 -2.66 8.10 18.19
CA TYR A 71 -1.44 7.63 17.50
C TYR A 71 -1.36 8.12 16.05
N GLY A 72 -2.15 9.14 15.68
CA GLY A 72 -2.20 9.72 14.35
C GLY A 72 -0.92 10.45 13.94
N TYR A 73 -1.03 11.30 12.93
CA TYR A 73 0.12 11.97 12.32
C TYR A 73 0.99 12.74 13.33
N ASP A 74 0.38 13.54 14.21
CA ASP A 74 1.16 14.39 15.15
C ASP A 74 1.97 13.54 16.14
N TYR A 75 1.36 12.46 16.67
CA TYR A 75 2.08 11.51 17.52
C TYR A 75 3.27 10.88 16.78
N GLN A 76 3.06 10.42 15.54
CA GLN A 76 4.12 9.78 14.77
C GLN A 76 5.26 10.75 14.43
N ARG A 77 4.92 12.00 14.07
CA ARG A 77 5.90 13.06 13.85
C ARG A 77 6.76 13.29 15.09
N GLU A 78 6.12 13.50 16.25
CA GLU A 78 6.85 13.70 17.52
C GLU A 78 7.70 12.50 17.93
N LEU A 79 7.18 11.27 17.70
CA LEU A 79 7.92 10.05 17.97
C LEU A 79 9.22 9.98 17.16
N PHE A 80 9.16 10.20 15.84
CA PHE A 80 10.34 10.18 15.00
C PHE A 80 11.30 11.33 15.28
N GLU A 81 10.80 12.53 15.59
CA GLU A 81 11.63 13.66 16.02
C GLU A 81 12.37 13.35 17.33
N LYS A 82 11.72 12.75 18.32
CA LYS A 82 12.35 12.28 19.57
C LYS A 82 13.43 11.20 19.34
N LEU A 83 13.23 10.35 18.33
CA LEU A 83 14.23 9.36 17.93
C LEU A 83 15.40 9.98 17.12
N GLY A 84 15.33 11.26 16.77
CA GLY A 84 16.37 11.98 16.05
C GLY A 84 16.19 12.02 14.53
N VAL A 85 15.01 11.68 14.00
CA VAL A 85 14.70 11.78 12.57
C VAL A 85 13.99 13.10 12.28
N LEU A 86 14.65 14.03 11.61
CA LEU A 86 14.00 15.23 11.07
C LEU A 86 13.17 14.88 9.84
N LEU A 87 11.95 15.41 9.78
CA LEU A 87 10.96 15.06 8.77
C LEU A 87 10.67 16.24 7.82
N ARG A 88 10.24 15.92 6.61
CA ARG A 88 9.66 16.86 5.65
C ARG A 88 8.36 16.29 5.07
N VAL A 89 7.45 17.18 4.75
CA VAL A 89 6.16 16.85 4.10
C VAL A 89 6.23 17.35 2.65
N ASP A 90 5.73 16.56 1.70
CA ASP A 90 5.57 17.00 0.31
C ASP A 90 4.16 17.54 0.04
N ASP A 91 3.92 18.02 -1.20
CA ASP A 91 2.65 18.64 -1.60
C ASP A 91 1.43 17.68 -1.56
N GLU A 92 1.68 16.36 -1.52
CA GLU A 92 0.64 15.32 -1.39
C GLU A 92 0.49 14.82 0.06
N GLY A 93 1.13 15.50 1.02
CA GLY A 93 1.08 15.14 2.44
C GLY A 93 1.96 13.96 2.82
N ARG A 94 2.74 13.38 1.91
CA ARG A 94 3.65 12.27 2.22
C ARG A 94 4.82 12.76 3.05
N VAL A 95 5.18 11.99 4.07
CA VAL A 95 6.20 12.36 5.05
C VAL A 95 7.45 11.50 4.86
N TYR A 96 8.59 12.17 4.71
CA TYR A 96 9.89 11.54 4.49
C TYR A 96 10.92 12.05 5.49
N PRO A 97 11.97 11.28 5.82
CA PRO A 97 13.12 11.83 6.48
C PRO A 97 13.76 12.93 5.63
N ILE A 98 14.26 13.99 6.24
CA ILE A 98 14.90 15.11 5.50
C ILE A 98 16.07 14.63 4.63
N THR A 99 16.70 13.53 5.01
CA THR A 99 17.80 12.89 4.27
C THR A 99 17.34 12.21 2.99
N ASN A 100 16.04 12.05 2.76
CA ASN A 100 15.47 11.27 1.64
C ASN A 100 16.01 9.82 1.54
N SER A 101 16.39 9.22 2.65
CA SER A 101 17.01 7.89 2.70
C SER A 101 16.28 6.97 3.70
N ALA A 102 15.75 5.87 3.21
CA ALA A 102 15.14 4.85 4.05
C ALA A 102 16.16 4.22 5.03
N ARG A 103 17.44 4.24 4.67
CA ARG A 103 18.53 3.78 5.55
C ARG A 103 18.61 4.61 6.82
N THR A 104 18.42 5.94 6.74
CA THR A 104 18.40 6.81 7.93
C THR A 104 17.36 6.33 8.95
N VAL A 105 16.15 6.00 8.46
CA VAL A 105 15.07 5.51 9.34
C VAL A 105 15.44 4.16 9.95
N GLN A 106 15.93 3.23 9.11
CA GLN A 106 16.37 1.91 9.59
C GLN A 106 17.46 2.03 10.65
N ASP A 107 18.52 2.80 10.39
CA ASP A 107 19.66 2.93 11.28
C ASP A 107 19.25 3.58 12.62
N VAL A 108 18.38 4.61 12.58
CA VAL A 108 17.85 5.25 13.78
C VAL A 108 16.99 4.29 14.61
N LEU A 109 16.10 3.53 13.98
CA LEU A 109 15.29 2.55 14.71
C LEU A 109 16.17 1.45 15.33
N ILE A 110 17.16 0.93 14.62
CA ILE A 110 18.08 -0.08 15.15
C ILE A 110 18.90 0.48 16.32
N SER A 111 19.39 1.69 16.21
CA SER A 111 20.23 2.29 17.28
C SER A 111 19.46 2.68 18.54
N ASN A 112 18.14 2.86 18.43
CA ASN A 112 17.26 3.14 19.57
C ASN A 112 16.57 1.90 20.14
N ALA A 113 16.67 0.74 19.49
CA ALA A 113 16.08 -0.50 19.99
C ALA A 113 16.98 -1.14 21.07
N ASP A 114 16.52 -1.15 22.31
CA ASP A 114 17.13 -1.92 23.38
C ASP A 114 16.57 -3.35 23.36
N CYS A 115 17.14 -4.19 22.50
CA CYS A 115 16.65 -5.54 22.29
C CYS A 115 17.78 -6.55 22.02
N ILE A 116 17.50 -7.82 22.32
CA ILE A 116 18.31 -8.96 21.85
C ILE A 116 17.82 -9.30 20.43
N PHE A 117 18.72 -9.28 19.46
CA PHE A 117 18.40 -9.72 18.10
C PHE A 117 18.87 -11.16 17.89
N ASP A 118 17.92 -12.05 17.58
CA ASP A 118 18.19 -13.43 17.19
C ASP A 118 17.86 -13.62 15.70
N SER A 119 18.92 -13.78 14.88
CA SER A 119 18.81 -14.00 13.43
C SER A 119 18.43 -15.44 13.11
N ASN A 120 17.25 -15.85 13.58
CA ASN A 120 16.71 -17.19 13.39
C ASN A 120 15.28 -17.16 12.91
N GLN A 121 14.94 -18.09 12.04
CA GLN A 121 13.57 -18.31 11.63
C GLN A 121 12.78 -18.96 12.77
N VAL A 122 11.64 -18.34 13.12
CA VAL A 122 10.65 -18.97 13.97
C VAL A 122 9.78 -19.89 13.12
N HIS A 123 9.72 -21.16 13.50
CA HIS A 123 8.92 -22.17 12.79
C HIS A 123 7.52 -22.34 13.38
N ARG A 124 7.41 -22.21 14.69
CA ARG A 124 6.14 -22.29 15.41
C ARG A 124 6.25 -21.67 16.79
N ILE A 125 5.09 -21.37 17.34
CA ILE A 125 4.90 -20.96 18.73
C ILE A 125 4.10 -22.05 19.40
N GLU A 126 4.47 -22.40 20.62
CA GLU A 126 3.74 -23.35 21.45
C GLU A 126 3.28 -22.63 22.71
N ARG A 127 2.07 -22.93 23.20
CA ARG A 127 1.51 -22.36 24.42
C ARG A 127 1.57 -23.40 25.52
N ASP A 128 1.95 -22.97 26.70
CA ASP A 128 1.87 -23.76 27.95
C ASP A 128 1.09 -23.01 29.04
N GLU A 129 1.15 -23.49 30.30
CA GLU A 129 0.39 -22.93 31.44
C GLU A 129 0.92 -21.55 31.88
N VAL A 130 2.17 -21.22 31.59
CA VAL A 130 2.85 -20.01 32.08
C VAL A 130 3.21 -19.01 31.00
N GLY A 131 3.12 -19.39 29.71
CA GLY A 131 3.45 -18.48 28.61
C GLY A 131 3.57 -19.16 27.25
N TYR A 132 4.62 -18.83 26.52
CA TYR A 132 4.83 -19.27 25.14
C TYR A 132 6.25 -19.72 24.89
N THR A 133 6.40 -20.81 24.16
CA THR A 133 7.70 -21.28 23.68
C THR A 133 7.85 -20.98 22.20
N VAL A 134 8.79 -20.11 21.85
CA VAL A 134 9.20 -19.82 20.48
C VAL A 134 10.19 -20.86 20.01
N VAL A 135 9.88 -21.58 18.94
CA VAL A 135 10.70 -22.64 18.36
C VAL A 135 11.39 -22.14 17.10
N THR A 136 12.72 -22.13 17.11
CA THR A 136 13.58 -21.68 16.02
C THR A 136 14.50 -22.79 15.53
N ASP A 137 15.34 -22.52 14.51
CA ASP A 137 16.39 -23.44 14.06
C ASP A 137 17.40 -23.77 15.18
N ASN A 138 17.66 -22.84 16.09
CA ASN A 138 18.72 -22.95 17.10
C ASN A 138 18.21 -23.41 18.46
N GLY A 139 16.90 -23.53 18.67
CA GLY A 139 16.39 -23.99 19.97
C GLY A 139 14.96 -23.56 20.28
N ARG A 140 14.64 -23.67 21.56
CA ARG A 140 13.33 -23.39 22.13
C ARG A 140 13.51 -22.36 23.24
N TYR A 141 12.79 -21.25 23.14
CA TYR A 141 12.94 -20.12 24.05
C TYR A 141 11.58 -19.75 24.64
N HIS A 142 11.52 -19.74 25.98
CA HIS A 142 10.28 -19.41 26.69
C HIS A 142 10.15 -17.90 26.88
N HIS A 143 8.93 -17.37 26.66
CA HIS A 143 8.57 -15.97 26.86
C HIS A 143 7.19 -15.84 27.48
N ASP A 144 7.01 -14.82 28.33
CA ASP A 144 5.73 -14.51 28.97
C ASP A 144 4.75 -13.82 28.00
N ILE A 145 5.30 -13.08 27.03
CA ILE A 145 4.58 -12.25 26.07
C ILE A 145 5.12 -12.51 24.66
N VAL A 146 4.23 -12.60 23.68
CA VAL A 146 4.60 -12.72 22.25
C VAL A 146 3.90 -11.65 21.43
N VAL A 147 4.66 -10.97 20.58
CA VAL A 147 4.17 -10.00 19.59
C VAL A 147 4.45 -10.52 18.20
N VAL A 148 3.40 -10.81 17.43
CA VAL A 148 3.49 -11.30 16.05
C VAL A 148 3.54 -10.09 15.10
N ALA A 149 4.71 -9.85 14.50
CA ALA A 149 5.03 -8.72 13.60
C ALA A 149 5.60 -9.21 12.25
N THR A 150 5.16 -10.38 11.80
CA THR A 150 5.72 -11.12 10.65
C THR A 150 5.45 -10.49 9.29
N GLY A 151 4.56 -9.50 9.23
CA GLY A 151 4.07 -8.93 7.98
C GLY A 151 3.03 -9.82 7.31
N GLY A 152 2.58 -9.42 6.13
CA GLY A 152 1.51 -10.11 5.41
C GLY A 152 1.87 -11.53 4.96
N GLY A 153 0.87 -12.39 4.90
CA GLY A 153 1.00 -13.76 4.42
C GLY A 153 1.61 -14.76 5.42
N SER A 154 1.73 -14.39 6.69
CA SER A 154 2.22 -15.30 7.74
C SER A 154 1.20 -16.40 8.08
N ASP A 155 1.71 -17.58 8.43
CA ASP A 155 0.95 -18.75 8.89
C ASP A 155 1.31 -19.18 10.31
N ILE A 156 2.08 -18.36 11.01
CA ILE A 156 2.67 -18.68 12.33
C ILE A 156 1.63 -18.98 13.44
N LEU A 157 0.41 -18.45 13.29
CA LEU A 157 -0.70 -18.67 14.24
C LEU A 157 -1.76 -19.65 13.71
N ASP A 158 -1.58 -20.25 12.53
CA ASP A 158 -2.60 -21.13 11.92
C ASP A 158 -2.87 -22.37 12.82
N SER A 159 -1.86 -22.86 13.56
CA SER A 159 -2.01 -23.97 14.52
C SER A 159 -2.91 -23.66 15.71
N PHE A 160 -3.17 -22.38 15.99
CA PHE A 160 -4.06 -21.94 17.06
C PHE A 160 -5.51 -21.71 16.59
N GLY A 161 -5.79 -21.91 15.30
CA GLY A 161 -7.12 -21.75 14.74
C GLY A 161 -7.60 -20.31 14.63
N ILE A 162 -6.68 -19.33 14.65
CA ILE A 162 -6.99 -17.92 14.49
C ILE A 162 -7.47 -17.66 13.06
N LYS A 163 -8.65 -17.04 12.94
CA LYS A 163 -9.26 -16.71 11.64
C LYS A 163 -8.34 -15.84 10.80
N LYS A 164 -8.18 -16.24 9.55
CA LYS A 164 -7.28 -15.56 8.61
C LYS A 164 -7.97 -15.29 7.28
N ILE A 165 -7.78 -14.11 6.75
CA ILE A 165 -8.16 -13.71 5.40
C ILE A 165 -7.02 -14.08 4.46
N SER A 166 -7.34 -14.79 3.38
CA SER A 166 -6.33 -15.27 2.42
C SER A 166 -5.49 -14.11 1.86
N PRO A 167 -4.16 -14.22 1.87
CA PRO A 167 -3.29 -13.17 1.37
C PRO A 167 -3.42 -12.99 -0.14
N ARG A 168 -3.48 -11.74 -0.60
CA ARG A 168 -3.58 -11.34 -2.00
C ARG A 168 -2.64 -10.18 -2.30
N ALA A 169 -2.23 -10.08 -3.57
CA ALA A 169 -1.42 -8.95 -4.02
C ALA A 169 -2.22 -7.64 -3.94
N SER A 170 -1.69 -6.65 -3.25
CA SER A 170 -2.24 -5.30 -3.14
C SER A 170 -1.18 -4.25 -3.44
N LEU A 171 -1.60 -3.08 -3.91
CA LEU A 171 -0.73 -2.03 -4.41
C LEU A 171 0.23 -2.57 -5.48
N VAL A 172 -0.34 -3.24 -6.47
CA VAL A 172 0.35 -3.84 -7.61
C VAL A 172 -0.14 -3.25 -8.93
N PRO A 173 0.64 -3.34 -10.01
CA PRO A 173 0.13 -3.06 -11.35
C PRO A 173 -1.03 -4.00 -11.73
N ILE A 174 -1.91 -3.50 -12.62
CA ILE A 174 -3.12 -4.19 -13.06
C ILE A 174 -2.91 -4.71 -14.48
N GLU A 175 -3.30 -5.96 -14.72
CA GLU A 175 -3.33 -6.57 -16.05
C GLU A 175 -4.65 -6.26 -16.74
N CYS A 176 -4.57 -5.88 -18.02
CA CYS A 176 -5.73 -5.51 -18.81
C CYS A 176 -5.81 -6.32 -20.12
N LEU A 177 -7.03 -6.43 -20.67
CA LEU A 177 -7.27 -7.04 -21.98
C LEU A 177 -6.67 -6.16 -23.09
N GLU A 178 -6.90 -4.85 -23.01
CA GLU A 178 -6.40 -3.85 -23.96
C GLU A 178 -4.91 -3.61 -23.74
N ARG A 179 -4.10 -4.00 -24.73
CA ARG A 179 -2.64 -3.94 -24.67
C ARG A 179 -2.08 -3.15 -25.86
N TYR A 180 -1.67 -1.92 -25.59
CA TYR A 180 -1.10 -1.03 -26.60
C TYR A 180 0.43 -1.02 -26.49
N LYS A 181 1.12 -1.79 -27.35
CA LYS A 181 2.59 -1.90 -27.32
C LYS A 181 3.29 -0.55 -27.51
N SER A 182 2.71 0.34 -28.31
CA SER A 182 3.23 1.69 -28.56
C SER A 182 3.16 2.59 -27.33
N LEU A 183 2.35 2.26 -26.33
CA LEU A 183 2.21 3.02 -25.09
C LEU A 183 3.12 2.51 -23.96
N ASP A 184 3.85 1.40 -24.12
CA ASP A 184 4.71 0.89 -23.01
C ASP A 184 5.73 1.94 -22.57
N GLY A 185 5.68 2.32 -21.29
CA GLY A 185 6.51 3.37 -20.70
C GLY A 185 5.93 4.79 -20.79
N VAL A 186 4.86 5.01 -21.54
CA VAL A 186 4.17 6.31 -21.61
C VAL A 186 3.48 6.61 -20.29
N ARG A 187 3.58 7.85 -19.82
CA ARG A 187 2.94 8.37 -18.60
C ARG A 187 1.93 9.44 -18.95
N VAL A 188 0.77 9.41 -18.30
CA VAL A 188 -0.29 10.38 -18.52
C VAL A 188 -0.91 10.75 -17.16
N LYS A 189 -1.01 12.05 -16.89
CA LYS A 189 -1.84 12.54 -15.77
C LYS A 189 -3.29 12.55 -16.23
N CYS A 190 -4.15 11.88 -15.49
CA CYS A 190 -5.56 11.72 -15.83
C CYS A 190 -6.41 11.58 -14.57
N LEU A 191 -7.71 11.48 -14.77
CA LEU A 191 -8.64 11.02 -13.76
C LEU A 191 -8.96 9.56 -14.07
N ALA A 192 -8.50 8.66 -13.23
CA ALA A 192 -8.78 7.25 -13.33
C ALA A 192 -9.99 6.89 -12.48
N THR A 193 -10.90 6.08 -13.02
CA THR A 193 -12.12 5.61 -12.36
C THR A 193 -12.20 4.09 -12.44
N LEU A 194 -12.38 3.44 -11.29
CA LEU A 194 -12.58 1.99 -11.20
C LEU A 194 -14.07 1.68 -11.09
N TYR A 195 -14.52 0.77 -11.93
CA TYR A 195 -15.88 0.22 -11.92
C TYR A 195 -15.83 -1.26 -11.52
N ARG A 196 -16.76 -1.67 -10.67
CA ARG A 196 -17.03 -3.07 -10.31
C ARG A 196 -18.45 -3.40 -10.73
N ASP A 197 -18.64 -4.41 -11.60
CA ASP A 197 -19.93 -4.86 -12.15
C ASP A 197 -20.77 -3.71 -12.75
N GLY A 198 -20.09 -2.70 -13.30
CA GLY A 198 -20.69 -1.50 -13.91
C GLY A 198 -20.88 -0.31 -12.97
N GLU A 199 -20.75 -0.48 -11.65
CA GLU A 199 -20.86 0.60 -10.68
C GLU A 199 -19.49 1.23 -10.38
N GLN A 200 -19.43 2.56 -10.28
CA GLN A 200 -18.23 3.27 -9.87
C GLN A 200 -17.97 3.04 -8.37
N ILE A 201 -16.79 2.48 -8.05
CA ILE A 201 -16.41 2.22 -6.66
C ILE A 201 -15.21 3.06 -6.19
N TYR A 202 -14.37 3.53 -7.11
CA TYR A 202 -13.20 4.34 -6.76
C TYR A 202 -12.86 5.32 -7.86
N ARG A 203 -12.29 6.48 -7.50
CA ARG A 203 -11.88 7.52 -8.45
C ARG A 203 -10.73 8.34 -7.88
N GLU A 204 -9.66 8.50 -8.67
CA GLU A 204 -8.48 9.23 -8.24
C GLU A 204 -7.84 9.98 -9.41
N ARG A 205 -7.40 11.22 -9.17
CA ARG A 205 -6.51 11.95 -10.09
C ARG A 205 -5.08 11.50 -9.83
N GLY A 206 -4.38 11.09 -10.89
CA GLY A 206 -3.00 10.66 -10.73
C GLY A 206 -2.29 10.43 -12.06
N GLU A 207 -1.05 10.00 -11.96
CA GLU A 207 -0.27 9.58 -13.11
C GLU A 207 -0.48 8.08 -13.35
N VAL A 208 -0.94 7.73 -14.55
CA VAL A 208 -1.01 6.36 -15.06
C VAL A 208 0.21 6.09 -15.92
N LEU A 209 0.87 4.97 -15.69
CA LEU A 209 1.96 4.44 -16.50
C LEU A 209 1.42 3.25 -17.31
N PHE A 210 1.42 3.38 -18.63
CA PHE A 210 1.06 2.28 -19.52
C PHE A 210 2.18 1.23 -19.56
N ARG A 211 1.80 -0.03 -19.51
CA ARG A 211 2.71 -1.17 -19.58
C ARG A 211 2.20 -2.17 -20.61
N LYS A 212 3.11 -2.99 -21.15
CA LYS A 212 2.76 -4.04 -22.13
C LYS A 212 1.72 -5.05 -21.64
N TYR A 213 1.51 -5.15 -20.32
CA TYR A 213 0.52 -6.02 -19.68
C TYR A 213 -0.76 -5.28 -19.25
N GLY A 214 -0.78 -3.96 -19.23
CA GLY A 214 -1.90 -3.15 -18.75
C GLY A 214 -1.45 -1.82 -18.17
N LEU A 215 -1.80 -1.54 -16.92
CA LEU A 215 -1.64 -0.24 -16.27
C LEU A 215 -0.84 -0.33 -14.97
N SER A 216 -0.13 0.75 -14.66
CA SER A 216 0.61 0.95 -13.41
C SER A 216 0.53 2.44 -13.01
N GLY A 217 1.21 2.83 -11.94
CA GLY A 217 1.15 4.18 -11.36
C GLY A 217 0.37 4.17 -10.05
N ILE A 218 0.57 5.19 -9.21
CA ILE A 218 0.06 5.21 -7.83
C ILE A 218 -1.47 5.04 -7.80
N CYS A 219 -2.22 5.81 -8.59
CA CYS A 219 -3.69 5.71 -8.64
C CYS A 219 -4.18 4.33 -9.11
N VAL A 220 -3.46 3.68 -10.05
CA VAL A 220 -3.77 2.31 -10.48
C VAL A 220 -3.46 1.29 -9.38
N MET A 221 -2.36 1.48 -8.66
CA MET A 221 -2.01 0.61 -7.53
C MET A 221 -3.03 0.73 -6.40
N ASN A 222 -3.54 1.93 -6.11
CA ASN A 222 -4.66 2.11 -5.18
C ASN A 222 -5.92 1.37 -5.63
N MET A 223 -6.23 1.37 -6.94
CA MET A 223 -7.34 0.57 -7.48
C MET A 223 -7.16 -0.93 -7.25
N SER A 224 -5.92 -1.44 -7.31
CA SER A 224 -5.65 -2.85 -7.09
C SER A 224 -5.97 -3.32 -5.67
N ALA A 225 -5.92 -2.44 -4.66
CA ALA A 225 -6.35 -2.75 -3.30
C ALA A 225 -7.84 -3.10 -3.23
N HIS A 226 -8.69 -2.43 -4.01
CA HIS A 226 -10.11 -2.76 -4.11
C HIS A 226 -10.34 -4.10 -4.84
N ILE A 227 -9.56 -4.37 -5.90
CA ILE A 227 -9.63 -5.64 -6.65
C ILE A 227 -9.21 -6.81 -5.78
N ALA A 228 -8.19 -6.65 -4.94
CA ALA A 228 -7.71 -7.69 -4.04
C ALA A 228 -8.77 -8.19 -3.04
N ARG A 229 -9.76 -7.36 -2.71
CA ARG A 229 -10.84 -7.69 -1.76
C ARG A 229 -11.99 -8.50 -2.36
N ASP A 230 -12.20 -8.39 -3.67
CA ASP A 230 -13.26 -9.13 -4.38
C ASP A 230 -12.76 -9.52 -5.77
N THR A 231 -12.16 -10.70 -5.88
CA THR A 231 -11.55 -11.18 -7.14
C THR A 231 -12.55 -11.85 -8.10
N GLU A 232 -13.80 -12.06 -7.67
CA GLU A 232 -14.83 -12.68 -8.50
C GLU A 232 -15.60 -11.66 -9.34
N ALA A 233 -15.58 -10.39 -8.93
CA ALA A 233 -16.26 -9.30 -9.64
C ALA A 233 -15.56 -8.95 -10.96
N LYS A 234 -16.30 -8.32 -11.88
CA LYS A 234 -15.78 -7.80 -13.15
C LYS A 234 -15.36 -6.34 -12.98
N TYR A 235 -14.11 -6.05 -13.29
CA TYR A 235 -13.57 -4.71 -13.15
C TYR A 235 -13.25 -4.07 -14.49
N ARG A 236 -13.49 -2.75 -14.57
CA ARG A 236 -13.10 -1.88 -15.68
C ARG A 236 -12.48 -0.60 -15.13
N ILE A 237 -11.39 -0.15 -15.74
CA ILE A 237 -10.78 1.15 -15.47
C ILE A 237 -11.07 2.07 -16.65
N SER A 238 -11.57 3.27 -16.36
CA SER A 238 -11.78 4.34 -17.35
C SER A 238 -10.85 5.50 -17.05
N LEU A 239 -10.10 5.96 -18.06
CA LEU A 239 -9.19 7.08 -17.94
C LEU A 239 -9.78 8.29 -18.65
N ASP A 240 -10.00 9.38 -17.92
CA ASP A 240 -10.27 10.70 -18.46
C ASP A 240 -8.95 11.48 -18.57
N ILE A 241 -8.43 11.60 -19.77
CA ILE A 241 -7.13 12.23 -20.07
C ILE A 241 -7.18 13.76 -19.87
N LEU A 242 -8.35 14.37 -20.01
CA LEU A 242 -8.57 15.80 -19.92
C LEU A 242 -9.71 16.12 -18.93
N PRO A 243 -9.55 15.81 -17.63
CA PRO A 243 -10.65 15.84 -16.66
C PRO A 243 -11.23 17.24 -16.43
N ASP A 244 -10.49 18.30 -16.73
CA ASP A 244 -10.91 19.69 -16.53
C ASP A 244 -11.66 20.29 -17.73
N ILE A 245 -11.79 19.55 -18.84
CA ILE A 245 -12.51 19.98 -20.04
C ILE A 245 -13.75 19.10 -20.20
N SER A 246 -14.92 19.73 -20.39
CA SER A 246 -16.15 18.98 -20.64
C SER A 246 -16.11 18.29 -22.01
N LEU A 247 -16.91 17.23 -22.20
CA LEU A 247 -16.98 16.53 -23.49
C LEU A 247 -17.41 17.45 -24.62
N ASP A 248 -18.40 18.32 -24.38
CA ASP A 248 -18.92 19.23 -25.41
C ASP A 248 -17.88 20.31 -25.76
N THR A 249 -17.26 20.93 -24.77
CA THR A 249 -16.16 21.89 -25.00
C THR A 249 -14.99 21.23 -25.75
N LEU A 250 -14.61 20.02 -25.39
CA LEU A 250 -13.54 19.30 -26.09
C LEU A 250 -13.94 18.97 -27.53
N THR A 251 -15.18 18.58 -27.77
CA THR A 251 -15.70 18.33 -29.13
C THR A 251 -15.62 19.58 -29.99
N ASP A 252 -16.08 20.73 -29.48
CA ASP A 252 -16.02 22.00 -30.18
C ASP A 252 -14.58 22.44 -30.48
N MET A 253 -13.69 22.29 -29.52
CA MET A 253 -12.26 22.56 -29.69
C MET A 253 -11.63 21.69 -30.77
N LEU A 254 -11.92 20.38 -30.79
CA LEU A 254 -11.38 19.47 -31.81
C LEU A 254 -11.97 19.76 -33.19
N SER A 255 -13.28 20.04 -33.32
CA SER A 255 -13.95 20.35 -34.59
C SER A 255 -13.45 21.63 -35.24
N SER A 256 -13.05 22.63 -34.44
CA SER A 256 -12.56 23.92 -34.91
C SER A 256 -11.06 23.96 -35.20
N ARG A 257 -10.34 22.91 -34.85
CA ARG A 257 -8.88 22.85 -34.94
C ARG A 257 -8.46 22.66 -36.40
N GLN A 258 -7.51 23.45 -36.88
CA GLN A 258 -6.96 23.32 -38.23
C GLN A 258 -5.59 22.62 -38.18
N ALA A 259 -5.39 21.62 -39.01
CA ALA A 259 -4.16 20.86 -39.11
C ALA A 259 -4.08 20.18 -40.51
N ASP A 260 -2.86 19.77 -40.90
CA ASP A 260 -2.65 19.05 -42.15
C ASP A 260 -3.08 17.59 -42.06
N THR A 261 -3.06 17.02 -40.87
CA THR A 261 -3.44 15.62 -40.62
C THR A 261 -4.20 15.49 -39.29
N ALA A 262 -4.95 14.39 -39.13
CA ALA A 262 -5.62 14.05 -37.87
C ALA A 262 -4.61 13.95 -36.68
N LEU A 263 -3.43 13.41 -36.96
CA LEU A 263 -2.39 13.28 -35.93
C LEU A 263 -1.90 14.66 -35.47
N TYR A 264 -1.62 15.57 -36.36
CA TYR A 264 -1.21 16.94 -36.02
C TYR A 264 -2.33 17.74 -35.32
N ALA A 265 -3.59 17.39 -35.58
CA ALA A 265 -4.71 18.02 -34.87
C ALA A 265 -4.70 17.66 -33.35
N LEU A 266 -4.02 16.62 -32.91
CA LEU A 266 -3.84 16.27 -31.50
C LEU A 266 -2.50 16.73 -30.89
N ASP A 267 -1.63 17.38 -31.68
CA ASP A 267 -0.38 17.93 -31.14
C ASP A 267 -0.66 19.01 -30.07
N GLY A 268 0.05 18.92 -28.95
CA GLY A 268 -0.16 19.78 -27.79
C GLY A 268 -1.35 19.38 -26.89
N ILE A 269 -2.10 18.31 -27.25
CA ILE A 269 -3.17 17.73 -26.42
C ILE A 269 -2.66 16.46 -25.75
N THR A 270 -2.08 15.54 -26.53
CA THR A 270 -1.50 14.29 -26.01
C THR A 270 -0.13 14.02 -26.64
N VAL A 271 0.62 13.07 -26.06
CA VAL A 271 1.86 12.59 -26.70
C VAL A 271 1.51 11.74 -27.93
N ARG A 272 2.38 11.78 -28.94
CA ARG A 272 2.11 11.24 -30.28
C ARG A 272 1.63 9.78 -30.26
N ASN A 273 2.29 8.90 -29.50
CA ASN A 273 1.89 7.50 -29.40
C ASN A 273 0.46 7.33 -28.85
N LEU A 274 0.06 8.18 -27.91
CA LEU A 274 -1.30 8.16 -27.37
C LEU A 274 -2.30 8.72 -28.40
N SER A 275 -1.94 9.79 -29.13
CA SER A 275 -2.76 10.35 -30.21
C SER A 275 -3.11 9.29 -31.26
N GLU A 276 -2.13 8.49 -31.70
CA GLU A 276 -2.34 7.39 -32.66
C GLU A 276 -3.35 6.35 -32.15
N VAL A 277 -3.23 5.97 -30.88
CA VAL A 277 -4.17 5.02 -30.26
C VAL A 277 -5.57 5.60 -30.11
N ILE A 278 -5.69 6.86 -29.69
CA ILE A 278 -6.98 7.56 -29.56
C ILE A 278 -7.68 7.69 -30.92
N LEU A 279 -6.96 8.10 -31.96
CA LEU A 279 -7.50 8.17 -33.34
C LEU A 279 -7.97 6.80 -33.81
N GLY A 280 -7.17 5.75 -33.62
CA GLY A 280 -7.56 4.39 -33.98
C GLY A 280 -8.81 3.92 -33.26
N ARG A 281 -8.99 4.25 -31.98
CA ARG A 281 -10.22 3.95 -31.22
C ARG A 281 -11.43 4.71 -31.74
N ALA A 282 -11.24 5.95 -32.19
CA ALA A 282 -12.29 6.75 -32.81
C ALA A 282 -12.58 6.33 -34.25
N GLY A 283 -11.83 5.37 -34.84
CA GLY A 283 -11.96 4.96 -36.22
C GLY A 283 -11.49 6.02 -37.21
N VAL A 284 -10.47 6.81 -36.83
CA VAL A 284 -9.87 7.88 -37.63
C VAL A 284 -8.45 7.49 -38.04
N GLY A 285 -8.13 7.58 -39.33
CA GLY A 285 -6.78 7.41 -39.82
C GLY A 285 -5.87 8.58 -39.44
N VAL A 286 -4.59 8.32 -39.17
CA VAL A 286 -3.62 9.33 -38.69
C VAL A 286 -3.45 10.50 -39.67
N ASP A 287 -3.60 10.26 -41.00
CA ASP A 287 -3.48 11.25 -42.04
C ASP A 287 -4.85 11.81 -42.49
N ASP A 288 -5.97 11.30 -41.96
CA ASP A 288 -7.33 11.61 -42.38
C ASP A 288 -7.94 12.75 -41.58
N TYR A 289 -7.59 13.97 -41.92
CA TYR A 289 -8.10 15.17 -41.25
C TYR A 289 -9.61 15.38 -41.44
N GLU A 290 -10.18 15.02 -42.59
CA GLU A 290 -11.61 15.13 -42.83
C GLU A 290 -12.42 14.25 -41.92
N SER A 291 -12.02 12.97 -41.78
CA SER A 291 -12.62 12.05 -40.80
C SER A 291 -12.43 12.52 -39.36
N PHE A 292 -11.31 13.15 -39.03
CA PHE A 292 -11.07 13.72 -37.70
C PHE A 292 -12.11 14.79 -37.36
N VAL A 293 -12.37 15.73 -38.25
CA VAL A 293 -13.36 16.80 -38.02
C VAL A 293 -14.77 16.21 -37.92
N ASN A 294 -15.12 15.29 -38.82
CA ASN A 294 -16.44 14.65 -38.85
C ASN A 294 -16.69 13.76 -37.62
N ARG A 295 -15.64 13.24 -37.00
CA ARG A 295 -15.67 12.36 -35.80
C ARG A 295 -15.04 12.99 -34.56
N ALA A 296 -15.05 14.32 -34.48
CA ALA A 296 -14.44 15.03 -33.37
C ALA A 296 -15.06 14.63 -32.00
N ARG A 297 -16.35 14.27 -31.99
CA ARG A 297 -17.03 13.79 -30.77
C ARG A 297 -16.54 12.41 -30.37
N GLU A 298 -16.34 11.48 -31.30
CA GLU A 298 -15.78 10.14 -31.03
C GLU A 298 -14.33 10.22 -30.56
N VAL A 299 -13.54 11.13 -31.10
CA VAL A 299 -12.18 11.42 -30.62
C VAL A 299 -12.23 11.98 -29.20
N ALA A 300 -13.13 12.93 -28.93
CA ALA A 300 -13.33 13.50 -27.61
C ALA A 300 -13.78 12.41 -26.59
N ILE A 301 -14.71 11.52 -26.95
CA ILE A 301 -15.12 10.38 -26.13
C ILE A 301 -13.92 9.47 -25.85
N SER A 302 -13.10 9.17 -26.85
CA SER A 302 -11.91 8.31 -26.67
C SER A 302 -10.87 8.93 -25.74
N LEU A 303 -10.79 10.26 -25.64
CA LEU A 303 -9.95 10.99 -24.68
C LEU A 303 -10.56 11.04 -23.27
N LYS A 304 -11.90 11.08 -23.17
CA LYS A 304 -12.63 11.20 -21.91
C LYS A 304 -12.98 9.86 -21.26
N SER A 305 -12.99 8.78 -22.05
CA SER A 305 -13.35 7.43 -21.63
C SER A 305 -12.43 6.41 -22.30
N PHE A 306 -11.15 6.45 -21.91
CA PHE A 306 -10.17 5.50 -22.38
C PHE A 306 -10.20 4.26 -21.49
N ASP A 307 -11.03 3.29 -21.89
CA ASP A 307 -11.41 2.15 -21.07
C ASP A 307 -10.46 0.95 -21.20
N PHE A 308 -10.26 0.26 -20.07
CA PHE A 308 -9.47 -0.95 -19.93
C PHE A 308 -10.24 -2.00 -19.12
N THR A 309 -10.41 -3.18 -19.70
CA THR A 309 -11.00 -4.35 -19.03
C THR A 309 -9.93 -5.02 -18.18
N VAL A 310 -10.14 -5.09 -16.88
CA VAL A 310 -9.21 -5.76 -15.96
C VAL A 310 -9.29 -7.27 -16.15
N THR A 311 -8.14 -7.92 -16.30
CA THR A 311 -8.02 -9.38 -16.41
C THR A 311 -7.34 -10.01 -15.20
N GLY A 312 -6.72 -9.19 -14.34
CA GLY A 312 -6.06 -9.63 -13.12
C GLY A 312 -5.12 -8.56 -12.57
N THR A 313 -4.33 -8.96 -11.60
CA THR A 313 -3.26 -8.15 -11.01
C THR A 313 -1.92 -8.84 -11.17
N ARG A 314 -0.82 -8.10 -11.08
CA ARG A 314 0.52 -8.70 -11.04
C ARG A 314 0.70 -9.54 -9.78
N PRO A 315 1.64 -10.52 -9.78
CA PRO A 315 1.88 -11.41 -8.65
C PRO A 315 2.21 -10.70 -7.36
N ILE A 316 2.00 -11.38 -6.23
CA ILE A 316 2.19 -10.86 -4.86
C ILE A 316 3.63 -10.38 -4.61
N GLU A 317 4.61 -10.97 -5.29
CA GLU A 317 6.03 -10.58 -5.19
C GLU A 317 6.32 -9.20 -5.79
N GLU A 318 5.46 -8.71 -6.68
CA GLU A 318 5.52 -7.36 -7.25
C GLU A 318 4.72 -6.34 -6.42
N GLY A 319 3.99 -6.80 -5.40
CA GLY A 319 3.18 -5.98 -4.51
C GLY A 319 4.00 -5.18 -3.51
N GLN A 320 3.56 -3.94 -3.26
CA GLN A 320 4.11 -3.18 -2.15
C GLN A 320 3.56 -3.67 -0.81
N VAL A 321 2.36 -4.23 -0.82
CA VAL A 321 1.57 -4.66 0.33
C VAL A 321 0.88 -5.99 0.03
N VAL A 322 0.66 -6.77 1.07
CA VAL A 322 -0.19 -7.95 1.05
C VAL A 322 -1.52 -7.59 1.71
N SER A 323 -2.61 -7.66 0.97
CA SER A 323 -3.97 -7.57 1.51
C SER A 323 -4.38 -8.91 2.13
N GLY A 324 -5.09 -8.87 3.24
CA GLY A 324 -5.38 -10.06 4.04
C GLY A 324 -4.41 -10.21 5.21
N GLY A 325 -4.61 -11.24 6.01
CA GLY A 325 -3.89 -11.45 7.27
C GLY A 325 -4.81 -12.03 8.33
N TYR A 326 -4.41 -12.02 9.60
CA TYR A 326 -5.27 -12.43 10.69
C TYR A 326 -6.42 -11.42 10.87
N SER A 327 -7.64 -11.93 11.06
CA SER A 327 -8.85 -11.09 11.13
C SER A 327 -8.80 -10.13 12.30
N ILE A 328 -9.29 -8.90 12.08
CA ILE A 328 -9.47 -7.91 13.15
C ILE A 328 -10.50 -8.37 14.20
N ASP A 329 -11.37 -9.33 13.87
CA ASP A 329 -12.34 -9.90 14.81
C ASP A 329 -11.69 -10.78 15.91
N GLU A 330 -10.42 -11.14 15.72
CA GLU A 330 -9.65 -12.00 16.64
C GLU A 330 -8.91 -11.21 17.73
N VAL A 331 -8.90 -9.89 17.64
CA VAL A 331 -8.13 -9.04 18.55
C VAL A 331 -8.98 -8.05 19.34
N GLU A 332 -8.52 -7.77 20.56
CA GLU A 332 -9.07 -6.73 21.44
C GLU A 332 -8.58 -5.34 21.03
N ASP A 333 -9.05 -4.28 21.70
CA ASP A 333 -8.63 -2.90 21.43
C ASP A 333 -7.13 -2.64 21.69
N ASP A 334 -6.46 -3.46 22.49
CA ASP A 334 -5.00 -3.39 22.69
C ASP A 334 -4.21 -4.27 21.72
N LEU A 335 -4.87 -4.84 20.70
CA LEU A 335 -4.37 -5.77 19.69
C LEU A 335 -3.88 -7.11 20.28
N SER A 336 -4.24 -7.46 21.53
CA SER A 336 -4.08 -8.80 22.06
C SER A 336 -5.10 -9.75 21.44
N ILE A 337 -4.71 -11.01 21.20
CA ILE A 337 -5.62 -12.03 20.69
C ILE A 337 -6.61 -12.40 21.77
N SER A 338 -7.92 -12.29 21.51
CA SER A 338 -9.00 -12.51 22.48
C SER A 338 -8.94 -13.89 23.15
N SER A 339 -8.56 -14.94 22.39
CA SER A 339 -8.45 -16.32 22.89
C SER A 339 -7.08 -16.66 23.51
N MET A 340 -6.08 -15.76 23.40
CA MET A 340 -4.68 -16.03 23.75
C MET A 340 -4.08 -14.89 24.59
N PRO A 341 -4.15 -14.97 25.93
CA PRO A 341 -3.58 -13.95 26.81
C PRO A 341 -2.11 -13.67 26.53
N ASN A 342 -1.70 -12.40 26.55
CA ASN A 342 -0.33 -11.94 26.30
C ASN A 342 0.24 -12.27 24.91
N MET A 343 -0.61 -12.56 23.93
CA MET A 343 -0.22 -12.67 22.52
C MET A 343 -0.87 -11.55 21.72
N TYR A 344 -0.09 -10.86 20.89
CA TYR A 344 -0.49 -9.68 20.14
C TYR A 344 -0.19 -9.84 18.66
N ILE A 345 -0.98 -9.21 17.81
CA ILE A 345 -0.75 -9.16 16.35
C ILE A 345 -0.65 -7.69 15.89
N ILE A 346 0.42 -7.34 15.16
CA ILE A 346 0.67 -5.97 14.72
C ILE A 346 1.08 -5.87 13.25
N GLY A 347 0.97 -4.65 12.73
CA GLY A 347 1.34 -4.33 11.35
C GLY A 347 0.51 -5.11 10.33
N GLU A 348 1.14 -5.46 9.23
CA GLU A 348 0.53 -6.17 8.09
C GLU A 348 0.22 -7.66 8.39
N ALA A 349 0.60 -8.19 9.56
CA ALA A 349 0.17 -9.52 9.99
C ALA A 349 -1.33 -9.54 10.33
N LEU A 350 -1.88 -8.44 10.83
CA LEU A 350 -3.31 -8.19 10.97
C LEU A 350 -3.88 -7.76 9.60
N ASP A 351 -5.14 -8.13 9.29
CA ASP A 351 -5.81 -7.74 8.04
C ASP A 351 -6.11 -6.23 7.98
N ILE A 352 -5.05 -5.43 8.04
CA ILE A 352 -5.08 -3.98 7.87
C ILE A 352 -4.07 -3.60 6.79
N ASP A 353 -4.55 -3.10 5.68
CA ASP A 353 -3.74 -2.50 4.62
C ASP A 353 -4.34 -1.16 4.16
N GLY A 354 -3.47 -0.23 3.83
CA GLY A 354 -3.83 1.11 3.38
C GLY A 354 -3.39 1.38 1.96
N LEU A 355 -3.88 2.47 1.40
CA LEU A 355 -3.51 2.98 0.09
C LEU A 355 -2.02 3.34 0.01
N CYS A 356 -1.52 3.62 -1.20
CA CYS A 356 -0.20 4.23 -1.39
C CYS A 356 -0.19 5.64 -0.76
N GLY A 357 0.88 5.97 -0.05
CA GLY A 357 0.97 7.32 0.54
C GLY A 357 1.56 7.39 1.95
N GLY A 358 2.13 6.29 2.46
CA GLY A 358 2.70 6.20 3.81
C GLY A 358 1.80 5.51 4.82
N TYR A 359 0.57 5.19 4.45
CA TYR A 359 -0.46 4.64 5.36
C TYR A 359 -0.08 3.28 5.94
N ASN A 360 0.55 2.39 5.16
CA ASN A 360 0.96 1.06 5.64
C ASN A 360 2.08 1.13 6.68
N LEU A 361 3.05 2.02 6.51
CA LEU A 361 4.04 2.28 7.55
C LEU A 361 3.42 2.99 8.76
N ALA A 362 2.50 3.95 8.54
CA ALA A 362 1.75 4.59 9.63
C ALA A 362 1.04 3.55 10.49
N TRP A 363 0.35 2.55 9.89
CA TRP A 363 -0.27 1.46 10.64
C TRP A 363 0.76 0.61 11.41
N ALA A 364 1.94 0.38 10.83
CA ALA A 364 3.00 -0.32 11.55
C ALA A 364 3.43 0.43 12.83
N TRP A 365 3.52 1.76 12.77
CA TRP A 365 3.85 2.59 13.94
C TRP A 365 2.70 2.66 14.95
N ILE A 366 1.46 2.83 14.48
CA ILE A 366 0.25 2.83 15.32
C ILE A 366 0.14 1.53 16.10
N SER A 367 0.14 0.40 15.41
CA SER A 367 -0.04 -0.91 16.04
C SER A 367 1.10 -1.26 17.02
N ALA A 368 2.34 -0.89 16.69
CA ALA A 368 3.48 -1.03 17.59
C ALA A 368 3.29 -0.20 18.87
N SER A 369 2.81 1.04 18.75
CA SER A 369 2.59 1.95 19.89
C SER A 369 1.45 1.47 20.79
N ILE A 370 0.36 0.96 20.22
CA ILE A 370 -0.77 0.38 20.98
C ILE A 370 -0.27 -0.76 21.87
N VAL A 371 0.45 -1.70 21.25
CA VAL A 371 0.93 -2.90 21.96
C VAL A 371 2.00 -2.54 22.98
N ALA A 372 2.90 -1.62 22.66
CA ALA A 372 3.93 -1.17 23.61
C ALA A 372 3.30 -0.51 24.84
N ASP A 373 2.28 0.36 24.66
CA ASP A 373 1.55 0.96 25.78
C ASP A 373 0.84 -0.10 26.63
N SER A 374 0.18 -1.09 26.00
CA SER A 374 -0.49 -2.18 26.71
C SER A 374 0.49 -3.04 27.51
N ILE A 375 1.64 -3.40 26.92
CA ILE A 375 2.66 -4.21 27.60
C ILE A 375 3.30 -3.41 28.75
N ASN A 376 3.70 -2.14 28.52
CA ASN A 376 4.32 -1.30 29.54
C ASN A 376 3.38 -1.04 30.74
N ALA A 377 2.07 -1.06 30.55
CA ALA A 377 1.09 -0.93 31.62
C ALA A 377 0.95 -2.20 32.47
N LYS A 378 1.37 -3.38 31.95
CA LYS A 378 1.25 -4.69 32.62
C LYS A 378 2.52 -5.10 33.36
N ILE A 379 3.67 -4.53 32.99
CA ILE A 379 5.00 -4.84 33.55
C ILE A 379 5.61 -3.64 34.27
#